data_2e668d9d8f34472de22d4c57875d6103
#
_entry.id   2e668d9d8f34472de22d4c57875d6103
#
_cell.length_a   1.000
_cell.length_b   1.000
_cell.length_c   1.000
_cell.angle_alpha   90.00
_cell.angle_beta   90.00
_cell.angle_gamma   90.00
#
_symmetry.space_group_name_H-M   'P 1'
#
loop_
_entity.id
_entity.type
_entity.pdbx_description
1 polymer ?
#
loop_
_entity_poly.entity_id
_entity_poly.type
_entity_poly.pdbx_seq_one_letter_code
_entity_poly.pdbx_strand_id
1 'polypeptide(L)'
;MYNNLMTASTMITAEFLHICQTHDPHYETCVTESIEYLKPYLKIGVPEYNIPSLEPLILKKITFIPTSNLRLEASDIETKGASNFIIKRVKIDFNTLIVLVDVELPNIQVEGTYGMDGKLLLLPIRGSGPIHGNFSNCTGACKIQIGRYLDEDGEEKMRITDFKLKISVGKGTIKLDNLFGGEQVLGDVINSAINNNFDLFLKELSPLVEKALSDSFQNIASSIIQQFTFAQLFSGT
;
A
#
# COMPACT_ATOMS: atom_id res chain seq x y z
N MET A 1 32.28 4.62 -37.18
CA MET A 1 30.99 3.91 -37.07
C MET A 1 30.75 3.63 -35.57
N TYR A 2 30.13 4.59 -34.87
CA TYR A 2 29.69 4.37 -33.48
C TYR A 2 28.22 3.94 -33.57
N ASN A 3 27.99 2.65 -33.35
CA ASN A 3 26.63 2.12 -33.19
C ASN A 3 26.05 2.65 -31.89
N ASN A 4 24.98 3.45 -32.01
CA ASN A 4 24.05 3.75 -30.95
C ASN A 4 23.41 2.44 -30.42
N LEU A 5 23.98 1.89 -29.39
CA LEU A 5 23.28 1.00 -28.50
C LEU A 5 22.41 1.89 -27.59
N MET A 6 21.26 2.35 -28.09
CA MET A 6 20.16 2.70 -27.20
C MET A 6 19.83 1.45 -26.42
N THR A 7 20.15 1.46 -25.13
CA THR A 7 19.85 0.34 -24.25
C THR A 7 18.33 0.12 -24.23
N ALA A 8 17.90 -1.11 -24.29
CA ALA A 8 16.48 -1.52 -24.27
C ALA A 8 15.67 -0.87 -23.13
N SER A 9 16.35 -0.45 -22.07
CA SER A 9 15.79 0.26 -20.92
C SER A 9 15.18 1.64 -21.29
N THR A 10 15.76 2.38 -22.24
CA THR A 10 15.26 3.72 -22.64
C THR A 10 14.00 3.64 -23.52
N MET A 11 13.82 2.55 -24.27
CA MET A 11 12.61 2.35 -25.10
C MET A 11 11.39 1.92 -24.29
N ILE A 12 11.58 1.11 -23.26
CA ILE A 12 10.48 0.59 -22.43
C ILE A 12 9.85 1.71 -21.57
N THR A 13 10.65 2.69 -21.12
CA THR A 13 10.13 3.84 -20.36
C THR A 13 9.19 4.72 -21.18
N ALA A 14 9.41 4.87 -22.48
CA ALA A 14 8.56 5.71 -23.34
C ALA A 14 7.20 5.06 -23.68
N GLU A 15 7.12 3.73 -23.73
CA GLU A 15 5.87 3.01 -24.04
C GLU A 15 5.01 2.75 -22.80
N PHE A 16 5.64 2.67 -21.62
CA PHE A 16 4.96 2.26 -20.39
C PHE A 16 4.47 3.45 -19.54
N LEU A 17 5.17 4.58 -19.56
CA LEU A 17 4.83 5.76 -18.79
C LEU A 17 4.27 6.86 -19.69
N HIS A 18 3.04 7.26 -19.41
CA HIS A 18 2.49 8.49 -19.97
C HIS A 18 3.01 9.67 -19.14
N ILE A 19 3.93 10.46 -19.72
CA ILE A 19 4.58 11.57 -19.01
C ILE A 19 3.69 12.81 -19.10
N CYS A 20 3.32 13.34 -17.94
CA CYS A 20 2.51 14.55 -17.83
C CYS A 20 3.42 15.79 -17.73
N GLN A 21 3.08 16.87 -18.44
CA GLN A 21 3.82 18.13 -18.36
C GLN A 21 3.41 18.90 -17.10
N THR A 22 4.39 19.28 -16.28
CA THR A 22 4.15 19.90 -14.96
C THR A 22 3.47 21.27 -15.04
N HIS A 23 3.55 21.97 -16.18
CA HIS A 23 2.89 23.27 -16.42
C HIS A 23 1.47 23.15 -16.98
N ASP A 24 1.00 21.94 -17.28
CA ASP A 24 -0.36 21.74 -17.78
C ASP A 24 -1.36 22.06 -16.66
N PRO A 25 -2.34 22.95 -16.87
CA PRO A 25 -3.38 23.22 -15.89
C PRO A 25 -4.24 21.98 -15.55
N HIS A 26 -4.21 20.95 -16.40
CA HIS A 26 -4.89 19.66 -16.20
C HIS A 26 -3.94 18.54 -15.75
N TYR A 27 -2.78 18.88 -15.18
CA TYR A 27 -1.75 17.94 -14.78
C TYR A 27 -2.28 16.79 -13.90
N GLU A 28 -3.12 17.10 -12.91
CA GLU A 28 -3.69 16.11 -12.00
C GLU A 28 -4.61 15.10 -12.73
N THR A 29 -5.33 15.57 -13.75
CA THR A 29 -6.15 14.72 -14.62
C THR A 29 -5.27 13.80 -15.46
N CYS A 30 -4.21 14.35 -16.09
CA CYS A 30 -3.24 13.57 -16.84
C CYS A 30 -2.61 12.46 -15.99
N VAL A 31 -2.19 12.79 -14.75
CA VAL A 31 -1.62 11.79 -13.83
C VAL A 31 -2.65 10.70 -13.48
N THR A 32 -3.90 11.08 -13.25
CA THR A 32 -4.98 10.11 -12.96
C THR A 32 -5.20 9.17 -14.15
N GLU A 33 -5.27 9.70 -15.37
CA GLU A 33 -5.41 8.92 -16.60
C GLU A 33 -4.21 8.00 -16.84
N SER A 34 -2.99 8.49 -16.54
CA SER A 34 -1.77 7.70 -16.63
C SER A 34 -1.80 6.50 -15.68
N ILE A 35 -2.26 6.69 -14.44
CA ILE A 35 -2.39 5.60 -13.48
C ILE A 35 -3.49 4.61 -13.92
N GLU A 36 -4.61 5.11 -14.45
CA GLU A 36 -5.67 4.24 -14.99
C GLU A 36 -5.14 3.37 -16.14
N TYR A 37 -4.33 3.95 -17.04
CA TYR A 37 -3.67 3.21 -18.13
C TYR A 37 -2.73 2.12 -17.59
N LEU A 38 -2.06 2.36 -16.46
CA LEU A 38 -1.14 1.42 -15.85
C LEU A 38 -1.83 0.27 -15.09
N LYS A 39 -3.11 0.36 -14.76
CA LYS A 39 -3.81 -0.67 -13.96
C LYS A 39 -3.64 -2.10 -14.44
N PRO A 40 -3.75 -2.42 -15.75
CA PRO A 40 -3.53 -3.79 -16.24
C PRO A 40 -2.13 -4.33 -15.90
N TYR A 41 -1.13 -3.46 -15.96
CA TYR A 41 0.27 -3.80 -15.62
C TYR A 41 0.46 -3.91 -14.11
N LEU A 42 -0.12 -3.00 -13.34
CA LEU A 42 -0.09 -3.05 -11.87
C LEU A 42 -0.80 -4.31 -11.35
N LYS A 43 -1.84 -4.78 -12.04
CA LYS A 43 -2.55 -6.00 -11.69
C LYS A 43 -1.63 -7.22 -11.65
N ILE A 44 -0.75 -7.37 -12.65
CA ILE A 44 0.17 -8.52 -12.76
C ILE A 44 1.56 -8.23 -12.16
N GLY A 45 1.88 -6.96 -11.94
CA GLY A 45 3.19 -6.49 -11.55
C GLY A 45 4.15 -6.30 -12.71
N VAL A 46 5.23 -5.55 -12.49
CA VAL A 46 6.31 -5.31 -13.45
C VAL A 46 7.64 -5.48 -12.73
N PRO A 47 8.17 -6.72 -12.69
CA PRO A 47 9.36 -7.04 -11.92
C PRO A 47 10.59 -6.23 -12.29
N GLU A 48 10.73 -5.84 -13.56
CA GLU A 48 11.83 -5.04 -14.09
C GLU A 48 11.94 -3.67 -13.41
N TYR A 49 10.82 -3.15 -12.90
CA TYR A 49 10.72 -1.88 -12.17
C TYR A 49 10.45 -2.06 -10.69
N ASN A 50 10.60 -3.27 -10.15
CA ASN A 50 10.27 -3.62 -8.76
C ASN A 50 8.81 -3.34 -8.38
N ILE A 51 7.90 -3.32 -9.36
CA ILE A 51 6.47 -3.13 -9.14
C ILE A 51 5.85 -4.50 -8.81
N PRO A 52 5.38 -4.72 -7.56
CA PRO A 52 4.72 -5.98 -7.20
C PRO A 52 3.36 -6.09 -7.89
N SER A 53 2.87 -7.33 -8.03
CA SER A 53 1.49 -7.58 -8.41
C SER A 53 0.53 -6.98 -7.38
N LEU A 54 -0.58 -6.39 -7.84
CA LEU A 54 -1.71 -6.01 -6.99
C LEU A 54 -2.79 -7.10 -6.93
N GLU A 55 -2.63 -8.21 -7.72
CA GLU A 55 -3.64 -9.27 -7.74
C GLU A 55 -2.97 -10.66 -7.84
N PRO A 56 -2.70 -11.27 -6.70
CA PRO A 56 -2.78 -10.71 -5.34
C PRO A 56 -1.61 -9.78 -5.00
N LEU A 57 -1.86 -8.80 -4.13
CA LEU A 57 -0.77 -8.09 -3.46
C LEU A 57 -0.28 -8.92 -2.29
N ILE A 58 1.02 -9.25 -2.30
CA ILE A 58 1.64 -10.07 -1.26
C ILE A 58 2.53 -9.20 -0.38
N LEU A 59 2.23 -9.17 0.92
CA LEU A 59 3.07 -8.57 1.94
C LEU A 59 3.65 -9.68 2.82
N LYS A 60 4.92 -10.03 2.58
CA LYS A 60 5.58 -11.17 3.24
C LYS A 60 5.64 -11.02 4.76
N LYS A 61 5.84 -9.81 5.25
CA LYS A 61 5.89 -9.52 6.68
C LYS A 61 5.39 -8.10 6.92
N ILE A 62 4.42 -7.97 7.82
CA ILE A 62 3.96 -6.69 8.34
C ILE A 62 4.45 -6.59 9.78
N THR A 63 5.26 -5.57 10.06
CA THR A 63 5.82 -5.36 11.39
C THR A 63 4.99 -4.31 12.12
N PHE A 64 4.43 -4.70 13.25
CA PHE A 64 3.69 -3.80 14.13
C PHE A 64 4.59 -3.37 15.29
N ILE A 65 4.47 -2.12 15.71
CA ILE A 65 5.13 -1.64 16.92
C ILE A 65 4.34 -2.18 18.11
N PRO A 66 4.93 -3.00 19.00
CA PRO A 66 4.23 -3.50 20.17
C PRO A 66 3.74 -2.36 21.05
N THR A 67 2.52 -2.47 21.52
CA THR A 67 2.00 -1.60 22.59
C THR A 67 2.19 -2.24 23.96
N SER A 68 1.95 -1.51 25.05
CA SER A 68 1.99 -2.06 26.40
C SER A 68 1.00 -3.21 26.62
N ASN A 69 -0.09 -3.22 25.83
CA ASN A 69 -1.21 -4.14 26.05
C ASN A 69 -1.38 -5.17 24.94
N LEU A 70 -0.76 -4.98 23.75
CA LEU A 70 -0.97 -5.85 22.59
C LEU A 70 0.32 -6.04 21.81
N ARG A 71 0.66 -7.29 21.57
CA ARG A 71 1.67 -7.72 20.58
C ARG A 71 0.92 -8.28 19.37
N LEU A 72 1.24 -7.79 18.19
CA LEU A 72 0.62 -8.18 16.93
C LEU A 72 1.70 -8.47 15.90
N GLU A 73 1.52 -9.55 15.16
CA GLU A 73 2.37 -9.95 14.03
C GLU A 73 1.48 -10.39 12.87
N ALA A 74 1.91 -10.15 11.65
CA ALA A 74 1.26 -10.67 10.45
C ALA A 74 2.31 -11.02 9.40
N SER A 75 2.13 -12.14 8.72
CA SER A 75 3.01 -12.59 7.65
C SER A 75 2.22 -13.26 6.53
N ASP A 76 2.87 -13.28 5.36
CA ASP A 76 2.33 -13.90 4.15
C ASP A 76 0.90 -13.42 3.84
N ILE A 77 0.70 -12.11 4.05
CA ILE A 77 -0.59 -11.48 3.78
C ILE A 77 -0.79 -11.38 2.27
N GLU A 78 -1.79 -12.10 1.80
CA GLU A 78 -2.27 -12.07 0.42
C GLU A 78 -3.54 -11.24 0.37
N THR A 79 -3.55 -10.20 -0.47
CA THR A 79 -4.68 -9.29 -0.63
C THR A 79 -5.19 -9.37 -2.06
N LYS A 80 -6.47 -9.70 -2.23
CA LYS A 80 -7.21 -9.72 -3.50
C LYS A 80 -8.15 -8.52 -3.58
N GLY A 81 -8.36 -8.02 -4.80
CA GLY A 81 -9.20 -6.85 -5.06
C GLY A 81 -8.45 -5.53 -5.01
N ALA A 82 -7.15 -5.52 -4.67
CA ALA A 82 -6.35 -4.30 -4.62
C ALA A 82 -6.22 -3.63 -5.99
N SER A 83 -6.24 -4.39 -7.09
CA SER A 83 -6.20 -3.84 -8.46
C SER A 83 -7.47 -3.10 -8.88
N ASN A 84 -8.57 -3.26 -8.14
CA ASN A 84 -9.85 -2.61 -8.42
C ASN A 84 -9.96 -1.22 -7.76
N PHE A 85 -8.84 -0.63 -7.38
CA PHE A 85 -8.83 0.71 -6.79
C PHE A 85 -9.42 1.75 -7.76
N ILE A 86 -10.07 2.76 -7.19
CA ILE A 86 -10.63 3.91 -7.91
C ILE A 86 -9.96 5.16 -7.36
N ILE A 87 -9.28 5.91 -8.22
CA ILE A 87 -8.66 7.17 -7.81
C ILE A 87 -9.75 8.23 -7.67
N LYS A 88 -9.84 8.82 -6.49
CA LYS A 88 -10.79 9.90 -6.20
C LYS A 88 -10.15 11.27 -6.29
N ARG A 89 -8.87 11.34 -5.97
CA ARG A 89 -8.11 12.58 -6.03
C ARG A 89 -6.62 12.27 -6.14
N VAL A 90 -5.96 13.01 -7.01
CA VAL A 90 -4.50 13.19 -7.00
C VAL A 90 -4.22 14.67 -6.85
N LYS A 91 -3.26 15.04 -6.04
CA LYS A 91 -2.79 16.41 -5.91
C LYS A 91 -1.28 16.43 -5.69
N ILE A 92 -0.57 17.25 -6.44
CA ILE A 92 0.89 17.35 -6.40
C ILE A 92 1.27 18.80 -6.18
N ASP A 93 2.04 19.05 -5.14
CA ASP A 93 2.68 20.34 -4.90
C ASP A 93 4.16 20.23 -5.28
N PHE A 94 4.53 20.83 -6.39
CA PHE A 94 5.91 20.82 -6.91
C PHE A 94 6.89 21.65 -6.07
N ASN A 95 6.42 22.61 -5.29
CA ASN A 95 7.29 23.41 -4.43
C ASN A 95 7.74 22.63 -3.19
N THR A 96 6.83 21.87 -2.63
CA THR A 96 7.08 21.05 -1.43
C THR A 96 7.35 19.59 -1.74
N LEU A 97 7.13 19.16 -2.99
CA LEU A 97 7.20 17.76 -3.44
C LEU A 97 6.32 16.82 -2.59
N ILE A 98 5.12 17.29 -2.27
CA ILE A 98 4.11 16.51 -1.58
C ILE A 98 3.08 16.00 -2.60
N VAL A 99 2.84 14.70 -2.56
CA VAL A 99 1.80 14.03 -3.34
C VAL A 99 0.70 13.56 -2.40
N LEU A 100 -0.53 13.93 -2.71
CA LEU A 100 -1.73 13.45 -2.02
C LEU A 100 -2.52 12.57 -2.97
N VAL A 101 -2.88 11.38 -2.51
CA VAL A 101 -3.69 10.43 -3.31
C VAL A 101 -4.79 9.88 -2.44
N ASP A 102 -6.04 10.03 -2.88
CA ASP A 102 -7.19 9.40 -2.28
C ASP A 102 -7.74 8.31 -3.21
N VAL A 103 -7.96 7.13 -2.64
CA VAL A 103 -8.45 5.97 -3.38
C VAL A 103 -9.66 5.34 -2.69
N GLU A 104 -10.53 4.73 -3.47
CA GLU A 104 -11.54 3.79 -3.01
C GLU A 104 -11.16 2.38 -3.44
N LEU A 105 -11.44 1.43 -2.55
CA LEU A 105 -11.27 0.00 -2.76
C LEU A 105 -12.62 -0.67 -2.45
N PRO A 106 -13.44 -0.99 -3.48
CA PRO A 106 -14.80 -1.46 -3.27
C PRO A 106 -14.88 -2.73 -2.43
N ASN A 107 -14.00 -3.69 -2.71
CA ASN A 107 -13.93 -4.95 -1.99
C ASN A 107 -12.48 -5.41 -1.89
N ILE A 108 -12.07 -5.79 -0.70
CA ILE A 108 -10.75 -6.34 -0.39
C ILE A 108 -10.93 -7.64 0.36
N GLN A 109 -10.26 -8.69 -0.10
CA GLN A 109 -10.12 -9.95 0.62
C GLN A 109 -8.68 -10.08 1.09
N VAL A 110 -8.51 -10.49 2.33
CA VAL A 110 -7.20 -10.66 2.97
C VAL A 110 -7.11 -12.05 3.55
N GLU A 111 -6.04 -12.74 3.20
CA GLU A 111 -5.66 -14.03 3.78
C GLU A 111 -4.21 -13.96 4.24
N GLY A 112 -3.83 -14.75 5.23
CA GLY A 112 -2.46 -14.79 5.71
C GLY A 112 -2.34 -15.47 7.06
N THR A 113 -1.24 -15.18 7.75
CA THR A 113 -0.96 -15.68 9.08
C THR A 113 -0.86 -14.53 10.07
N TYR A 114 -1.49 -14.70 11.23
CA TYR A 114 -1.40 -13.74 12.33
C TYR A 114 -0.77 -14.36 13.57
N GLY A 115 -0.18 -13.51 14.40
CA GLY A 115 0.18 -13.81 15.79
C GLY A 115 -0.31 -12.66 16.66
N MET A 116 -1.02 -12.97 17.75
CA MET A 116 -1.59 -11.98 18.65
C MET A 116 -1.51 -12.45 20.10
N ASP A 117 -1.04 -11.57 21.00
CA ASP A 117 -0.98 -11.82 22.43
C ASP A 117 -1.18 -10.53 23.21
N GLY A 118 -2.18 -10.49 24.07
CA GLY A 118 -2.45 -9.33 24.92
C GLY A 118 -3.92 -9.05 25.14
N LYS A 119 -4.29 -7.78 25.10
CA LYS A 119 -5.66 -7.31 25.24
C LYS A 119 -6.01 -6.39 24.08
N LEU A 120 -7.17 -6.64 23.47
CA LEU A 120 -7.77 -5.79 22.46
C LEU A 120 -9.08 -5.26 23.01
N LEU A 121 -9.17 -3.95 23.20
CA LEU A 121 -10.16 -3.33 24.07
C LEU A 121 -10.04 -3.91 25.51
N LEU A 122 -11.04 -4.57 25.99
CA LEU A 122 -11.05 -5.25 27.30
C LEU A 122 -10.96 -6.78 27.20
N LEU A 123 -10.95 -7.31 25.97
CA LEU A 123 -10.93 -8.76 25.74
C LEU A 123 -9.50 -9.29 25.74
N PRO A 124 -9.17 -10.27 26.58
CA PRO A 124 -7.93 -11.00 26.43
C PRO A 124 -7.95 -11.76 25.11
N ILE A 125 -6.88 -11.64 24.33
CA ILE A 125 -6.76 -12.32 23.05
C ILE A 125 -5.38 -12.94 22.93
N ARG A 126 -5.34 -14.21 22.57
CA ARG A 126 -4.10 -14.93 22.34
C ARG A 126 -4.31 -16.00 21.27
N GLY A 127 -3.38 -16.05 20.33
CA GLY A 127 -3.39 -17.08 19.31
C GLY A 127 -2.45 -16.76 18.17
N SER A 128 -2.22 -17.74 17.33
CA SER A 128 -1.52 -17.61 16.07
C SER A 128 -2.07 -18.62 15.09
N GLY A 129 -2.26 -18.23 13.85
CA GLY A 129 -2.83 -19.08 12.84
C GLY A 129 -3.29 -18.31 11.60
N PRO A 130 -4.11 -18.93 10.75
CA PRO A 130 -4.70 -18.26 9.60
C PRO A 130 -5.59 -17.08 10.01
N ILE A 131 -5.53 -16.03 9.19
CA ILE A 131 -6.45 -14.90 9.22
C ILE A 131 -7.17 -14.81 7.89
N HIS A 132 -8.48 -14.60 7.94
CA HIS A 132 -9.34 -14.33 6.79
C HIS A 132 -10.12 -13.05 7.03
N GLY A 133 -10.01 -12.11 6.10
CA GLY A 133 -10.71 -10.83 6.18
C GLY A 133 -11.45 -10.52 4.87
N ASN A 134 -12.68 -10.00 4.99
CA ASN A 134 -13.42 -9.45 3.86
C ASN A 134 -13.85 -8.04 4.22
N PHE A 135 -13.47 -7.08 3.42
CA PHE A 135 -13.71 -5.67 3.67
C PHE A 135 -14.36 -5.02 2.44
N SER A 136 -15.29 -4.11 2.66
CA SER A 136 -15.95 -3.37 1.58
C SER A 136 -16.08 -1.89 1.90
N ASN A 137 -16.20 -1.10 0.82
CA ASN A 137 -16.25 0.34 0.88
C ASN A 137 -15.04 0.91 1.65
N CYS A 138 -13.86 0.40 1.31
CA CYS A 138 -12.61 0.88 1.91
C CYS A 138 -12.16 2.15 1.22
N THR A 139 -11.56 3.06 1.97
CA THR A 139 -10.89 4.24 1.44
C THR A 139 -9.48 4.34 2.00
N GLY A 140 -8.57 4.84 1.18
CA GLY A 140 -7.21 5.16 1.56
C GLY A 140 -6.87 6.60 1.20
N ALA A 141 -6.30 7.34 2.15
CA ALA A 141 -5.73 8.66 1.91
C ALA A 141 -4.23 8.61 2.17
N CYS A 142 -3.45 8.82 1.12
CA CYS A 142 -1.99 8.79 1.15
C CYS A 142 -1.43 10.20 1.09
N LYS A 143 -0.46 10.50 1.95
CA LYS A 143 0.41 11.66 1.84
C LYS A 143 1.84 11.18 1.70
N ILE A 144 2.47 11.51 0.57
CA ILE A 144 3.80 11.06 0.19
C ILE A 144 4.70 12.28 0.09
N GLN A 145 5.82 12.27 0.81
CA GLN A 145 6.85 13.29 0.70
C GLN A 145 8.00 12.74 -0.15
N ILE A 146 8.32 13.44 -1.22
CA ILE A 146 9.44 13.12 -2.11
C ILE A 146 10.62 14.03 -1.77
N GLY A 147 11.82 13.46 -1.73
CA GLY A 147 13.08 14.19 -1.66
C GLY A 147 13.88 13.98 -2.93
N ARG A 148 14.64 14.98 -3.35
CA ARG A 148 15.60 14.90 -4.48
C ARG A 148 17.02 14.67 -3.95
N TYR A 149 17.83 14.01 -4.73
CA TYR A 149 19.28 13.88 -4.48
C TYR A 149 20.01 13.66 -5.81
N LEU A 150 21.30 13.95 -5.83
CA LEU A 150 22.16 13.61 -6.97
C LEU A 150 22.79 12.24 -6.69
N ASP A 151 22.72 11.35 -7.66
CA ASP A 151 23.43 10.07 -7.59
C ASP A 151 24.95 10.22 -7.90
N GLU A 152 25.67 9.11 -7.93
CA GLU A 152 27.12 9.09 -8.18
C GLU A 152 27.49 9.58 -9.59
N ASP A 153 26.58 9.45 -10.54
CA ASP A 153 26.73 9.90 -11.93
C ASP A 153 26.31 11.37 -12.12
N GLY A 154 25.81 12.03 -11.05
CA GLY A 154 25.33 13.40 -11.07
C GLY A 154 23.91 13.56 -11.62
N GLU A 155 23.18 12.47 -11.81
CA GLU A 155 21.78 12.50 -12.21
C GLU A 155 20.86 12.80 -11.03
N GLU A 156 19.85 13.64 -11.26
CA GLU A 156 18.86 13.96 -10.23
C GLU A 156 17.86 12.81 -10.08
N LYS A 157 17.91 12.16 -8.93
CA LYS A 157 17.06 11.04 -8.51
C LYS A 157 16.09 11.44 -7.40
N MET A 158 15.16 10.57 -7.14
CA MET A 158 14.12 10.77 -6.11
C MET A 158 14.14 9.66 -5.07
N ARG A 159 13.68 9.99 -3.87
CA ARG A 159 13.40 9.04 -2.79
C ARG A 159 12.14 9.43 -2.05
N ILE A 160 11.44 8.45 -1.52
CA ILE A 160 10.34 8.71 -0.58
C ILE A 160 10.93 8.96 0.80
N THR A 161 10.73 10.16 1.34
CA THR A 161 11.22 10.55 2.67
C THR A 161 10.20 10.34 3.77
N ASP A 162 8.91 10.40 3.44
CA ASP A 162 7.80 10.11 4.35
C ASP A 162 6.61 9.56 3.56
N PHE A 163 5.92 8.58 4.11
CA PHE A 163 4.71 8.00 3.55
C PHE A 163 3.70 7.82 4.69
N LYS A 164 2.58 8.50 4.60
CA LYS A 164 1.49 8.40 5.57
C LYS A 164 0.24 7.89 4.89
N LEU A 165 -0.33 6.86 5.47
CA LEU A 165 -1.59 6.27 5.03
C LEU A 165 -2.63 6.44 6.14
N LYS A 166 -3.83 6.83 5.75
CA LYS A 166 -5.04 6.75 6.56
C LYS A 166 -6.03 5.85 5.85
N ILE A 167 -6.64 4.95 6.60
CA ILE A 167 -7.62 4.01 6.07
C ILE A 167 -8.98 4.20 6.74
N SER A 168 -10.04 3.95 5.97
CA SER A 168 -11.38 3.76 6.50
C SER A 168 -11.99 2.53 5.84
N VAL A 169 -12.77 1.77 6.60
CA VAL A 169 -13.44 0.56 6.12
C VAL A 169 -14.92 0.71 6.42
N GLY A 170 -15.77 0.62 5.40
CA GLY A 170 -17.21 0.78 5.55
C GLY A 170 -17.85 -0.43 6.22
N LYS A 171 -17.45 -1.64 5.81
CA LYS A 171 -17.89 -2.91 6.42
C LYS A 171 -16.74 -3.90 6.37
N GLY A 172 -16.66 -4.75 7.40
CA GLY A 172 -15.65 -5.80 7.45
C GLY A 172 -16.07 -6.99 8.27
N THR A 173 -15.53 -8.14 7.90
CA THR A 173 -15.58 -9.36 8.70
C THR A 173 -14.17 -9.93 8.79
N ILE A 174 -13.82 -10.42 9.97
CA ILE A 174 -12.52 -11.05 10.24
C ILE A 174 -12.78 -12.40 10.90
N LYS A 175 -12.04 -13.41 10.49
CA LYS A 175 -11.96 -14.70 11.14
C LYS A 175 -10.50 -14.98 11.49
N LEU A 176 -10.25 -15.24 12.75
CA LEU A 176 -8.99 -15.64 13.31
C LEU A 176 -9.07 -17.10 13.71
N ASP A 177 -8.33 -17.97 13.04
CA ASP A 177 -8.27 -19.39 13.38
C ASP A 177 -7.24 -19.65 14.47
N ASN A 178 -7.38 -20.75 15.18
CA ASN A 178 -6.48 -21.21 16.23
C ASN A 178 -6.30 -20.23 17.42
N LEU A 179 -7.34 -19.45 17.74
CA LEU A 179 -7.37 -18.67 18.98
C LEU A 179 -7.32 -19.61 20.19
N PHE A 180 -6.62 -19.18 21.25
CA PHE A 180 -6.45 -19.95 22.51
C PHE A 180 -5.95 -21.37 22.32
N GLY A 181 -5.04 -21.57 21.33
CA GLY A 181 -4.50 -22.90 21.03
C GLY A 181 -5.49 -23.84 20.34
N GLY A 182 -6.51 -23.28 19.66
CA GLY A 182 -7.53 -24.03 18.92
C GLY A 182 -8.76 -24.40 19.76
N GLU A 183 -8.94 -23.80 20.92
CA GLU A 183 -10.15 -23.96 21.73
C GLU A 183 -11.34 -23.30 21.01
N GLN A 184 -12.18 -24.13 20.39
CA GLN A 184 -13.19 -23.70 19.42
C GLN A 184 -14.24 -22.77 20.01
N VAL A 185 -14.76 -23.07 21.21
CA VAL A 185 -15.85 -22.30 21.84
C VAL A 185 -15.35 -20.87 22.15
N LEU A 186 -14.16 -20.73 22.74
CA LEU A 186 -13.56 -19.42 23.01
C LEU A 186 -13.22 -18.69 21.72
N GLY A 187 -12.69 -19.39 20.72
CA GLY A 187 -12.40 -18.83 19.42
C GLY A 187 -13.63 -18.25 18.74
N ASP A 188 -14.73 -18.98 18.72
CA ASP A 188 -15.99 -18.54 18.12
C ASP A 188 -16.60 -17.34 18.87
N VAL A 189 -16.53 -17.33 20.21
CA VAL A 189 -16.99 -16.20 21.01
C VAL A 189 -16.19 -14.94 20.70
N ILE A 190 -14.86 -15.03 20.61
CA ILE A 190 -13.99 -13.88 20.30
C ILE A 190 -14.20 -13.41 18.87
N ASN A 191 -14.24 -14.30 17.88
CA ASN A 191 -14.52 -13.93 16.49
C ASN A 191 -15.90 -13.24 16.37
N SER A 192 -16.92 -13.73 17.07
CA SER A 192 -18.23 -13.10 17.11
C SER A 192 -18.19 -11.73 17.77
N ALA A 193 -17.45 -11.58 18.88
CA ALA A 193 -17.30 -10.30 19.56
C ALA A 193 -16.60 -9.26 18.69
N ILE A 194 -15.55 -9.67 17.96
CA ILE A 194 -14.83 -8.81 16.99
C ILE A 194 -15.80 -8.34 15.90
N ASN A 195 -16.51 -9.26 15.25
CA ASN A 195 -17.37 -8.93 14.12
C ASN A 195 -18.61 -8.12 14.52
N ASN A 196 -19.19 -8.39 15.69
CA ASN A 196 -20.33 -7.63 16.21
C ASN A 196 -19.94 -6.20 16.65
N ASN A 197 -18.66 -5.94 16.91
CA ASN A 197 -18.14 -4.64 17.33
C ASN A 197 -17.02 -4.18 16.39
N PHE A 198 -17.15 -4.48 15.10
CA PHE A 198 -16.07 -4.28 14.12
C PHE A 198 -15.51 -2.86 14.12
N ASP A 199 -16.36 -1.84 14.18
CA ASP A 199 -15.94 -0.41 14.19
C ASP A 199 -15.06 -0.07 15.39
N LEU A 200 -15.35 -0.63 16.57
CA LEU A 200 -14.54 -0.40 17.77
C LEU A 200 -13.17 -1.07 17.65
N PHE A 201 -13.15 -2.31 17.13
CA PHE A 201 -11.90 -3.04 16.88
C PHE A 201 -11.07 -2.36 15.81
N LEU A 202 -11.70 -1.92 14.72
CA LEU A 202 -11.05 -1.18 13.66
C LEU A 202 -10.41 0.10 14.20
N LYS A 203 -11.13 0.87 15.00
CA LYS A 203 -10.62 2.11 15.60
C LYS A 203 -9.39 1.88 16.48
N GLU A 204 -9.38 0.79 17.24
CA GLU A 204 -8.24 0.42 18.11
C GLU A 204 -7.02 -0.03 17.28
N LEU A 205 -7.25 -0.80 16.21
CA LEU A 205 -6.19 -1.36 15.40
C LEU A 205 -5.70 -0.44 14.26
N SER A 206 -6.55 0.47 13.78
CA SER A 206 -6.20 1.35 12.65
C SER A 206 -4.86 2.05 12.79
N PRO A 207 -4.48 2.66 13.92
CA PRO A 207 -3.18 3.33 14.03
C PRO A 207 -2.00 2.38 13.83
N LEU A 208 -2.12 1.12 14.30
CA LEU A 208 -1.08 0.11 14.13
C LEU A 208 -1.01 -0.37 12.67
N VAL A 209 -2.16 -0.66 12.08
CA VAL A 209 -2.28 -1.12 10.70
C VAL A 209 -1.83 -0.01 9.74
N GLU A 210 -2.29 1.22 9.92
CA GLU A 210 -1.89 2.38 9.11
C GLU A 210 -0.37 2.59 9.13
N LYS A 211 0.25 2.51 10.31
CA LYS A 211 1.71 2.65 10.43
C LYS A 211 2.44 1.52 9.72
N ALA A 212 2.04 0.27 9.93
CA ALA A 212 2.68 -0.90 9.35
C ALA A 212 2.52 -0.94 7.81
N LEU A 213 1.34 -0.57 7.30
CA LEU A 213 1.10 -0.45 5.87
C LEU A 213 1.84 0.74 5.27
N SER A 214 1.93 1.89 5.99
CA SER A 214 2.72 3.04 5.55
C SER A 214 4.18 2.66 5.33
N ASP A 215 4.79 1.93 6.28
CA ASP A 215 6.18 1.48 6.17
C ASP A 215 6.35 0.49 5.00
N SER A 216 5.40 -0.43 4.81
CA SER A 216 5.43 -1.40 3.71
C SER A 216 5.30 -0.71 2.36
N PHE A 217 4.36 0.21 2.21
CA PHE A 217 4.15 0.95 0.96
C PHE A 217 5.25 1.96 0.68
N GLN A 218 5.84 2.56 1.72
CA GLN A 218 7.04 3.41 1.54
C GLN A 218 8.20 2.63 0.93
N ASN A 219 8.44 1.40 1.39
CA ASN A 219 9.48 0.54 0.84
C ASN A 219 9.21 0.18 -0.62
N ILE A 220 7.97 -0.21 -0.95
CA ILE A 220 7.56 -0.51 -2.33
C ILE A 220 7.71 0.73 -3.20
N ALA A 221 7.14 1.86 -2.80
CA ALA A 221 7.21 3.11 -3.56
C ALA A 221 8.66 3.60 -3.74
N SER A 222 9.51 3.46 -2.72
CA SER A 222 10.93 3.81 -2.80
C SER A 222 11.66 2.93 -3.82
N SER A 223 11.43 1.62 -3.82
CA SER A 223 12.07 0.70 -4.78
C SER A 223 11.65 0.96 -6.22
N ILE A 224 10.44 1.49 -6.44
CA ILE A 224 9.94 1.86 -7.76
C ILE A 224 10.54 3.21 -8.19
N ILE A 225 10.40 4.25 -7.35
CA ILE A 225 10.76 5.62 -7.75
C ILE A 225 12.27 5.77 -8.01
N GLN A 226 13.10 4.98 -7.34
CA GLN A 226 14.56 4.96 -7.54
C GLN A 226 15.00 4.44 -8.92
N GLN A 227 14.12 3.75 -9.66
CA GLN A 227 14.40 3.31 -11.02
C GLN A 227 14.37 4.45 -12.04
N PHE A 228 13.84 5.61 -11.66
CA PHE A 228 13.61 6.74 -12.56
C PHE A 228 14.38 7.97 -12.13
N THR A 229 14.77 8.81 -13.11
CA THR A 229 15.26 10.16 -12.84
C THR A 229 14.06 11.10 -12.62
N PHE A 230 14.34 12.26 -12.02
CA PHE A 230 13.32 13.29 -11.86
C PHE A 230 12.73 13.73 -13.21
N ALA A 231 13.59 13.92 -14.21
CA ALA A 231 13.19 14.33 -15.56
C ALA A 231 12.35 13.26 -16.30
N GLN A 232 12.51 11.96 -15.97
CA GLN A 232 11.71 10.90 -16.56
C GLN A 232 10.26 10.87 -16.05
N LEU A 233 10.01 11.32 -14.81
CA LEU A 233 8.68 11.32 -14.23
C LEU A 233 8.00 12.70 -14.30
N PHE A 234 8.78 13.78 -14.31
CA PHE A 234 8.29 15.16 -14.28
C PHE A 234 8.92 15.96 -15.42
N SER A 235 8.27 16.01 -16.57
CA SER A 235 8.75 16.80 -17.71
C SER A 235 8.30 18.26 -17.61
N GLY A 236 9.20 19.20 -17.98
CA GLY A 236 8.87 20.63 -18.03
C GLY A 236 9.20 21.44 -16.77
N THR A 237 10.06 20.89 -15.89
CA THR A 237 10.64 21.62 -14.75
C THR A 237 12.00 22.16 -15.11
#